data_22c7c119169e833af0a9ca096ab85899
#
_entry.id   22c7c119169e833af0a9ca096ab85899
#
_cell.length_a   1.000
_cell.length_b   1.000
_cell.length_c   1.000
_cell.angle_alpha   90.00
_cell.angle_beta   90.00
_cell.angle_gamma   90.00
#
_symmetry.space_group_name_H-M   'P 1'
#
loop_
_entity.id
_entity.type
_entity.pdbx_description
1 polymer ?
#
loop_
_entity_poly.entity_id
_entity_poly.type
_entity_poly.pdbx_seq_one_letter_code
_entity_poly.pdbx_strand_id
1 'polypeptide(L)'
;MANILYVYKDQVYANITNKCDCACTFCIRSQQDGVGDAETLWHKVDPTLEDIYAAIDAFDFSGYNEFVFCGYGEPTCSLDHLLASARYVKEKTGLPIRLNSNGLGNLYHKRDIVPELATVIDSVSISLNAPNAEEYDKITRPSFPNAYAAMLDFAEECGRLMKHTQLS
;
A
#
# COMPACT_ATOMS: atom_id res chain seq x y z
N MET A 1 -9.01 16.25 9.95
CA MET A 1 -9.35 14.88 9.46
C MET A 1 -8.19 14.41 8.63
N ALA A 2 -7.82 13.13 8.74
CA ALA A 2 -6.73 12.60 7.94
C ALA A 2 -7.09 12.58 6.44
N ASN A 3 -6.11 12.85 5.59
CA ASN A 3 -6.30 12.76 4.15
C ASN A 3 -6.40 11.30 3.71
N ILE A 4 -7.46 10.96 2.99
CA ILE A 4 -7.59 9.67 2.30
C ILE A 4 -6.79 9.71 1.01
N LEU A 5 -6.96 10.76 0.20
CA LEU A 5 -6.13 11.02 -0.97
C LEU A 5 -5.20 12.20 -0.70
N TYR A 6 -3.97 12.10 -1.19
CA TYR A 6 -2.99 13.16 -1.12
C TYR A 6 -2.05 13.11 -2.33
N VAL A 7 -1.38 14.21 -2.60
CA VAL A 7 -0.43 14.32 -3.72
C VAL A 7 1.00 14.25 -3.17
N TYR A 8 1.80 13.38 -3.77
CA TYR A 8 3.23 13.28 -3.49
C TYR A 8 3.99 13.00 -4.79
N LYS A 9 5.04 13.78 -5.07
CA LYS A 9 5.85 13.65 -6.30
C LYS A 9 4.99 13.57 -7.58
N ASP A 10 4.00 14.45 -7.69
CA ASP A 10 3.10 14.56 -8.84
C ASP A 10 2.25 13.33 -9.13
N GLN A 11 2.02 12.48 -8.13
CA GLN A 11 1.12 11.33 -8.20
C GLN A 11 0.06 11.41 -7.11
N VAL A 12 -1.06 10.73 -7.33
CA VAL A 12 -2.14 10.62 -6.35
C VAL A 12 -1.93 9.39 -5.50
N TYR A 13 -1.85 9.60 -4.20
CA TYR A 13 -1.65 8.55 -3.20
C TYR A 13 -2.91 8.32 -2.38
N ALA A 14 -3.18 7.08 -2.04
CA ALA A 14 -4.33 6.69 -1.21
C ALA A 14 -3.87 6.09 0.12
N ASN A 15 -4.32 6.70 1.20
CA ASN A 15 -4.07 6.32 2.59
C ASN A 15 -5.35 5.72 3.16
N ILE A 16 -5.48 4.39 3.10
CA ILE A 16 -6.74 3.69 3.37
C ILE A 16 -6.82 3.01 4.73
N THR A 17 -5.71 2.98 5.50
CA THR A 17 -5.69 2.33 6.81
C THR A 17 -4.48 2.78 7.64
N ASN A 18 -4.63 2.76 8.95
CA ASN A 18 -3.49 2.87 9.88
C ASN A 18 -2.89 1.50 10.23
N LYS A 19 -3.55 0.40 9.88
CA LYS A 19 -3.10 -0.95 10.24
C LYS A 19 -1.81 -1.30 9.52
N CYS A 20 -0.87 -1.87 10.26
CA CYS A 20 0.38 -2.38 9.73
C CYS A 20 0.88 -3.52 10.61
N ASP A 21 1.35 -4.57 9.99
CA ASP A 21 1.91 -5.75 10.65
C ASP A 21 3.43 -5.66 10.88
N CYS A 22 3.99 -4.47 10.66
CA CYS A 22 5.38 -4.14 10.96
C CYS A 22 5.47 -2.92 11.89
N ALA A 23 6.57 -2.83 12.63
CA ALA A 23 6.92 -1.68 13.47
C ALA A 23 8.32 -1.17 13.11
N CYS A 24 8.52 -0.79 11.85
CA CYS A 24 9.81 -0.42 11.30
C CYS A 24 10.46 0.73 12.07
N THR A 25 11.76 0.61 12.34
CA THR A 25 12.55 1.63 13.05
C THR A 25 12.67 2.93 12.28
N PHE A 26 12.54 2.88 10.95
CA PHE A 26 12.65 4.01 10.03
C PHE A 26 11.30 4.51 9.51
N CYS A 27 10.19 4.05 10.08
CA CYS A 27 8.85 4.35 9.58
C CYS A 27 8.55 5.84 9.63
N ILE A 28 8.18 6.41 8.49
CA ILE A 28 7.89 7.84 8.36
C ILE A 28 6.77 8.32 9.28
N ARG A 29 5.80 7.44 9.58
CA ARG A 29 4.68 7.76 10.48
C ARG A 29 5.09 8.07 11.91
N SER A 30 6.30 7.65 12.33
CA SER A 30 6.86 8.00 13.64
C SER A 30 7.69 9.29 13.61
N GLN A 31 7.91 9.86 12.42
CA GLN A 31 8.76 11.04 12.22
C GLN A 31 7.97 12.29 11.88
N GLN A 32 6.81 12.15 11.24
CA GLN A 32 5.99 13.28 10.82
C GLN A 32 4.52 12.89 10.68
N ASP A 33 3.61 13.86 10.78
CA ASP A 33 2.16 13.62 10.76
C ASP A 33 1.58 13.52 9.35
N GLY A 34 2.26 14.07 8.35
CA GLY A 34 1.79 14.06 6.95
C GLY A 34 2.91 13.89 5.95
N VAL A 35 2.55 13.63 4.71
CA VAL A 35 3.45 13.47 3.56
C VAL A 35 2.84 14.22 2.36
N GLY A 36 3.68 14.80 1.51
CA GLY A 36 3.21 15.53 0.33
C GLY A 36 2.40 16.76 0.74
N ASP A 37 1.19 16.88 0.19
CA ASP A 37 0.26 17.95 0.51
C ASP A 37 -0.69 17.62 1.68
N ALA A 38 -0.56 16.44 2.29
CA ALA A 38 -1.37 16.05 3.43
C ALA A 38 -0.90 16.70 4.73
N GLU A 39 -1.82 17.29 5.48
CA GLU A 39 -1.54 17.82 6.82
C GLU A 39 -1.30 16.68 7.83
N THR A 40 -2.11 15.62 7.74
CA THR A 40 -1.93 14.40 8.52
C THR A 40 -2.44 13.18 7.75
N LEU A 41 -1.77 12.07 7.93
CA LEU A 41 -2.19 10.76 7.43
C LEU A 41 -2.68 9.82 8.54
N TRP A 42 -2.72 10.29 9.80
CA TRP A 42 -3.27 9.53 10.92
C TRP A 42 -4.79 9.60 10.94
N HIS A 43 -5.45 8.51 10.58
CA HIS A 43 -6.90 8.37 10.75
C HIS A 43 -7.25 8.23 12.24
N LYS A 44 -8.30 8.89 12.70
CA LYS A 44 -8.88 8.63 14.03
C LYS A 44 -9.56 7.27 14.05
N VAL A 45 -10.22 6.94 12.95
CA VAL A 45 -10.82 5.63 12.66
C VAL A 45 -10.52 5.37 11.19
N ASP A 46 -10.16 4.15 10.83
CA ASP A 46 -9.92 3.79 9.42
C ASP A 46 -11.13 4.14 8.58
N PRO A 47 -10.94 4.71 7.37
CA PRO A 47 -12.05 5.12 6.51
C PRO A 47 -12.90 3.91 6.07
N THR A 48 -14.19 4.14 5.94
CA THR A 48 -15.09 3.18 5.31
C THR A 48 -14.87 3.16 3.80
N LEU A 49 -15.42 2.16 3.12
CA LEU A 49 -15.36 2.11 1.66
C LEU A 49 -16.09 3.31 1.02
N GLU A 50 -17.21 3.73 1.62
CA GLU A 50 -17.97 4.91 1.22
C GLU A 50 -17.15 6.19 1.35
N ASP A 51 -16.37 6.34 2.43
CA ASP A 51 -15.47 7.47 2.62
C ASP A 51 -14.39 7.52 1.52
N ILE A 52 -13.84 6.35 1.17
CA ILE A 52 -12.83 6.23 0.10
C ILE A 52 -13.45 6.59 -1.26
N TYR A 53 -14.63 6.08 -1.57
CA TYR A 53 -15.33 6.41 -2.82
C TYR A 53 -15.65 7.91 -2.89
N ALA A 54 -16.13 8.51 -1.81
CA ALA A 54 -16.43 9.94 -1.75
C ALA A 54 -15.16 10.77 -1.99
N ALA A 55 -14.02 10.37 -1.42
CA ALA A 55 -12.75 11.03 -1.65
C ALA A 55 -12.32 10.94 -3.12
N ILE A 56 -12.48 9.77 -3.74
CA ILE A 56 -12.18 9.57 -5.17
C ILE A 56 -13.10 10.42 -6.04
N ASP A 57 -14.39 10.48 -5.73
CA ASP A 57 -15.36 11.27 -6.49
C ASP A 57 -15.09 12.76 -6.43
N ALA A 58 -14.60 13.24 -5.30
CA ALA A 58 -14.31 14.67 -5.09
C ALA A 58 -12.94 15.11 -5.66
N PHE A 59 -12.08 14.17 -6.03
CA PHE A 59 -10.71 14.47 -6.47
C PHE A 59 -10.66 14.75 -7.97
N ASP A 60 -9.93 15.81 -8.36
CA ASP A 60 -9.64 16.10 -9.76
C ASP A 60 -8.36 15.37 -10.20
N PHE A 61 -8.52 14.32 -11.00
CA PHE A 61 -7.41 13.49 -11.50
C PHE A 61 -6.70 14.07 -12.73
N SER A 62 -7.11 15.24 -13.22
CA SER A 62 -6.49 15.88 -14.38
C SER A 62 -5.01 16.15 -14.15
N GLY A 63 -4.17 15.73 -15.10
CA GLY A 63 -2.72 15.96 -15.03
C GLY A 63 -1.93 14.93 -14.21
N TYR A 64 -2.61 13.96 -13.58
CA TYR A 64 -1.93 12.86 -12.87
C TYR A 64 -1.85 11.61 -13.75
N ASN A 65 -0.78 10.84 -13.58
CA ASN A 65 -0.45 9.70 -14.44
C ASN A 65 -0.55 8.35 -13.73
N GLU A 66 -0.65 8.34 -12.41
CA GLU A 66 -0.64 7.12 -11.62
C GLU A 66 -1.41 7.32 -10.31
N PHE A 67 -2.09 6.27 -9.89
CA PHE A 67 -2.72 6.18 -8.57
C PHE A 67 -1.95 5.16 -7.72
N VAL A 68 -1.56 5.54 -6.50
CA VAL A 68 -0.67 4.74 -5.65
C VAL A 68 -1.33 4.44 -4.31
N PHE A 69 -1.49 3.17 -3.97
CA PHE A 69 -1.85 2.78 -2.60
C PHE A 69 -0.60 2.83 -1.72
N CYS A 70 -0.53 3.83 -0.87
CA CYS A 70 0.55 4.04 0.09
C CYS A 70 0.12 5.07 1.12
N GLY A 71 0.33 4.79 2.39
CA GLY A 71 -0.02 5.69 3.49
C GLY A 71 0.72 5.32 4.75
N TYR A 72 0.12 5.61 5.90
CA TYR A 72 0.74 5.30 7.19
C TYR A 72 0.55 3.85 7.63
N GLY A 73 -0.45 3.15 7.09
CA GLY A 73 -0.61 1.72 7.25
C GLY A 73 -0.12 0.92 6.05
N GLU A 74 -0.20 -0.39 6.17
CA GLU A 74 0.03 -1.33 5.08
C GLU A 74 -1.28 -1.53 4.31
N PRO A 75 -1.37 -1.13 3.03
CA PRO A 75 -2.62 -1.22 2.27
C PRO A 75 -3.22 -2.62 2.20
N THR A 76 -2.39 -3.68 2.14
CA THR A 76 -2.87 -5.06 2.09
C THR A 76 -3.55 -5.52 3.39
N CYS A 77 -3.33 -4.82 4.51
CA CYS A 77 -4.09 -5.07 5.74
C CYS A 77 -5.58 -4.68 5.61
N SER A 78 -5.92 -3.86 4.62
CA SER A 78 -7.30 -3.47 4.28
C SER A 78 -7.64 -3.94 2.86
N LEU A 79 -7.46 -5.23 2.60
CA LEU A 79 -7.49 -5.84 1.26
C LEU A 79 -8.81 -5.60 0.52
N ASP A 80 -9.95 -5.77 1.19
CA ASP A 80 -11.26 -5.59 0.57
C ASP A 80 -11.46 -4.15 0.08
N HIS A 81 -11.06 -3.17 0.90
CA HIS A 81 -11.10 -1.76 0.52
C HIS A 81 -10.11 -1.44 -0.60
N LEU A 82 -8.91 -2.03 -0.54
CA LEU A 82 -7.90 -1.87 -1.60
C LEU A 82 -8.44 -2.37 -2.94
N LEU A 83 -8.94 -3.60 -2.99
CA LEU A 83 -9.44 -4.21 -4.23
C LEU A 83 -10.64 -3.43 -4.80
N ALA A 84 -11.60 -3.08 -3.95
CA ALA A 84 -12.79 -2.35 -4.37
C ALA A 84 -12.47 -0.95 -4.85
N SER A 85 -11.63 -0.20 -4.13
CA SER A 85 -11.25 1.16 -4.51
C SER A 85 -10.35 1.19 -5.74
N ALA A 86 -9.44 0.22 -5.90
CA ALA A 86 -8.63 0.09 -7.11
C ALA A 86 -9.49 -0.13 -8.35
N ARG A 87 -10.48 -1.00 -8.25
CA ARG A 87 -11.44 -1.24 -9.35
C ARG A 87 -12.21 0.02 -9.68
N TYR A 88 -12.69 0.72 -8.65
CA TYR A 88 -13.44 1.97 -8.80
C TYR A 88 -12.60 3.07 -9.51
N VAL A 89 -11.35 3.26 -9.11
CA VAL A 89 -10.44 4.23 -9.76
C VAL A 89 -10.18 3.84 -11.21
N LYS A 90 -9.94 2.57 -11.51
CA LYS A 90 -9.73 2.09 -12.88
C LYS A 90 -10.92 2.37 -13.78
N GLU A 91 -12.12 2.08 -13.33
CA GLU A 91 -13.35 2.32 -14.08
C GLU A 91 -13.59 3.82 -14.32
N LYS A 92 -13.29 4.65 -13.32
CA LYS A 92 -13.50 6.10 -13.39
C LYS A 92 -12.45 6.85 -14.20
N THR A 93 -11.18 6.49 -14.07
CA THR A 93 -10.05 7.30 -14.58
C THR A 93 -9.21 6.61 -15.64
N GLY A 94 -9.18 5.28 -15.66
CA GLY A 94 -8.27 4.51 -16.49
C GLY A 94 -6.79 4.59 -16.07
N LEU A 95 -6.46 5.26 -14.97
CA LEU A 95 -5.08 5.40 -14.50
C LEU A 95 -4.47 4.04 -14.14
N PRO A 96 -3.17 3.85 -14.40
CA PRO A 96 -2.44 2.72 -13.86
C PRO A 96 -2.37 2.81 -12.34
N ILE A 97 -2.43 1.66 -11.67
CA ILE A 97 -2.46 1.57 -10.21
C ILE A 97 -1.22 0.85 -9.72
N ARG A 98 -0.52 1.50 -8.78
CA ARG A 98 0.62 0.93 -8.08
C ARG A 98 0.28 0.67 -6.61
N LEU A 99 0.81 -0.41 -6.08
CA LEU A 99 0.78 -0.74 -4.66
C LEU A 99 2.21 -0.65 -4.11
N ASN A 100 2.39 0.14 -3.05
CA ASN A 100 3.57 0.10 -2.22
C ASN A 100 3.25 -0.76 -1.00
N SER A 101 4.00 -1.84 -0.77
CA SER A 101 3.67 -2.86 0.22
C SER A 101 4.90 -3.38 0.95
N ASN A 102 4.72 -3.83 2.19
CA ASN A 102 5.73 -4.58 2.91
C ASN A 102 5.86 -6.04 2.43
N GLY A 103 4.95 -6.53 1.57
CA GLY A 103 5.02 -7.88 1.02
C GLY A 103 4.55 -8.99 1.95
N LEU A 104 3.91 -8.69 3.07
CA LEU A 104 3.47 -9.67 4.06
C LEU A 104 1.97 -10.00 3.99
N GLY A 105 1.29 -9.57 2.93
CA GLY A 105 -0.15 -9.75 2.79
C GLY A 105 -0.60 -11.21 2.84
N ASN A 106 0.17 -12.14 2.29
CA ASN A 106 -0.16 -13.56 2.34
C ASN A 106 -0.09 -14.12 3.77
N LEU A 107 0.85 -13.67 4.58
CA LEU A 107 0.91 -14.03 6.01
C LEU A 107 -0.27 -13.44 6.78
N TYR A 108 -0.56 -12.16 6.55
CA TYR A 108 -1.64 -11.46 7.24
C TYR A 108 -3.01 -12.10 6.99
N HIS A 109 -3.30 -12.45 5.73
CA HIS A 109 -4.58 -13.05 5.34
C HIS A 109 -4.60 -14.58 5.41
N LYS A 110 -3.46 -15.21 5.71
CA LYS A 110 -3.29 -16.68 5.77
C LYS A 110 -3.72 -17.38 4.48
N ARG A 111 -3.49 -16.73 3.35
CA ARG A 111 -3.76 -17.22 2.00
C ARG A 111 -2.99 -16.42 0.97
N ASP A 112 -2.92 -16.92 -0.25
CA ASP A 112 -2.32 -16.21 -1.36
C ASP A 112 -3.27 -15.13 -1.89
N ILE A 113 -2.89 -13.86 -1.76
CA ILE A 113 -3.66 -12.70 -2.24
C ILE A 113 -3.15 -12.13 -3.58
N VAL A 114 -2.01 -12.61 -4.08
CA VAL A 114 -1.39 -12.04 -5.29
C VAL A 114 -2.28 -12.17 -6.53
N PRO A 115 -2.96 -13.32 -6.79
CA PRO A 115 -3.88 -13.41 -7.91
C PRO A 115 -5.01 -12.38 -7.87
N GLU A 116 -5.57 -12.09 -6.69
CA GLU A 116 -6.60 -11.06 -6.53
C GLU A 116 -6.04 -9.66 -6.79
N LEU A 117 -4.87 -9.35 -6.24
CA LEU A 117 -4.18 -8.08 -6.48
C LEU A 117 -3.91 -7.87 -7.97
N ALA A 118 -3.47 -8.91 -8.68
CA ALA A 118 -3.14 -8.84 -10.09
C ALA A 118 -4.33 -8.49 -10.99
N THR A 119 -5.57 -8.67 -10.52
CA THR A 119 -6.77 -8.27 -11.27
C THR A 119 -6.95 -6.76 -11.35
N VAL A 120 -6.39 -5.98 -10.44
CA VAL A 120 -6.62 -4.53 -10.33
C VAL A 120 -5.33 -3.71 -10.17
N ILE A 121 -4.23 -4.29 -9.73
CA ILE A 121 -2.94 -3.62 -9.53
C ILE A 121 -2.06 -3.88 -10.76
N ASP A 122 -1.51 -2.81 -11.32
CA ASP A 122 -0.63 -2.88 -12.49
C ASP A 122 0.83 -3.07 -12.10
N SER A 123 1.27 -2.43 -11.03
CA SER A 123 2.64 -2.51 -10.55
C SER A 123 2.70 -2.56 -9.03
N VAL A 124 3.74 -3.18 -8.49
CA VAL A 124 3.98 -3.26 -7.06
C VAL A 124 5.43 -2.89 -6.73
N SER A 125 5.58 -2.09 -5.69
CA SER A 125 6.88 -1.78 -5.08
C SER A 125 6.89 -2.40 -3.69
N ILE A 126 7.78 -3.35 -3.47
CA ILE A 126 7.87 -4.11 -2.23
C ILE A 126 9.11 -3.68 -1.46
N SER A 127 8.93 -3.39 -0.18
CA SER A 127 10.01 -2.99 0.71
C SER A 127 10.85 -4.20 1.13
N LEU A 128 12.03 -4.32 0.53
CA LEU A 128 13.03 -5.33 0.89
C LEU A 128 13.74 -4.99 2.20
N ASN A 129 14.18 -3.75 2.32
CA ASN A 129 14.74 -3.09 3.50
C ASN A 129 16.08 -3.62 4.00
N ALA A 130 16.41 -4.89 3.81
CA ALA A 130 17.61 -5.51 4.36
C ALA A 130 18.14 -6.63 3.46
N PRO A 131 19.47 -6.94 3.52
CA PRO A 131 20.07 -7.97 2.67
C PRO A 131 19.85 -9.41 3.17
N ASN A 132 19.38 -9.58 4.41
CA ASN A 132 19.15 -10.90 5.00
C ASN A 132 18.04 -10.84 6.06
N ALA A 133 17.59 -12.03 6.49
CA ALA A 133 16.48 -12.18 7.44
C ALA A 133 16.78 -11.59 8.82
N GLU A 134 18.00 -11.73 9.32
CA GLU A 134 18.36 -11.22 10.65
C GLU A 134 18.27 -9.69 10.70
N GLU A 135 18.85 -9.00 9.74
CA GLU A 135 18.79 -7.54 9.66
C GLU A 135 17.37 -7.06 9.35
N TYR A 136 16.64 -7.77 8.49
CA TYR A 136 15.25 -7.48 8.19
C TYR A 136 14.39 -7.49 9.47
N ASP A 137 14.49 -8.54 10.27
CA ASP A 137 13.70 -8.66 11.50
C ASP A 137 14.03 -7.54 12.51
N LYS A 138 15.30 -7.15 12.60
CA LYS A 138 15.75 -6.07 13.50
C LYS A 138 15.15 -4.72 13.14
N ILE A 139 15.09 -4.39 11.85
CA ILE A 139 14.67 -3.05 11.40
C ILE A 139 13.18 -2.95 11.09
N THR A 140 12.53 -4.01 10.63
CA THR A 140 11.11 -4.00 10.29
C THR A 140 10.20 -4.45 11.41
N ARG A 141 10.72 -5.26 12.33
CA ARG A 141 9.98 -5.79 13.50
C ARG A 141 8.61 -6.36 13.10
N PRO A 142 8.58 -7.36 12.21
CA PRO A 142 7.32 -7.91 11.72
C PRO A 142 6.60 -8.70 12.82
N SER A 143 5.28 -8.74 12.74
CA SER A 143 4.43 -9.49 13.66
C SER A 143 4.46 -11.01 13.42
N PHE A 144 5.10 -11.45 12.34
CA PHE A 144 5.13 -12.86 11.93
C PHE A 144 6.56 -13.44 11.94
N PRO A 145 6.73 -14.73 12.29
CA PRO A 145 7.98 -15.42 12.06
C PRO A 145 8.22 -15.65 10.56
N ASN A 146 9.48 -15.77 10.16
CA ASN A 146 9.90 -16.04 8.78
C ASN A 146 9.35 -15.00 7.76
N ALA A 147 9.18 -13.76 8.19
CA ALA A 147 8.60 -12.71 7.35
C ALA A 147 9.47 -12.37 6.13
N TYR A 148 10.79 -12.38 6.28
CA TYR A 148 11.70 -12.10 5.16
C TYR A 148 11.52 -13.09 4.00
N ALA A 149 11.48 -14.39 4.30
CA ALA A 149 11.23 -15.42 3.29
C ALA A 149 9.85 -15.26 2.63
N ALA A 150 8.82 -14.98 3.43
CA ALA A 150 7.47 -14.76 2.93
C ALA A 150 7.38 -13.51 2.03
N MET A 151 8.08 -12.44 2.38
CA MET A 151 8.17 -11.23 1.55
C MET A 151 8.85 -11.53 0.20
N LEU A 152 9.92 -12.31 0.19
CA LEU A 152 10.58 -12.71 -1.05
C LEU A 152 9.69 -13.60 -1.92
N ASP A 153 8.98 -14.55 -1.35
CA ASP A 153 8.03 -15.40 -2.06
C ASP A 153 6.88 -14.57 -2.68
N PHE A 154 6.36 -13.61 -1.92
CA PHE A 154 5.35 -12.67 -2.40
C PHE A 154 5.87 -11.85 -3.58
N ALA A 155 7.09 -11.33 -3.47
CA ALA A 155 7.73 -10.55 -4.54
C ALA A 155 7.95 -11.38 -5.80
N GLU A 156 8.38 -12.63 -5.67
CA GLU A 156 8.56 -13.54 -6.80
C GLU A 156 7.24 -13.80 -7.52
N GLU A 157 6.16 -14.04 -6.78
CA GLU A 157 4.85 -14.27 -7.37
C GLU A 157 4.30 -13.00 -8.04
N CYS A 158 4.47 -11.84 -7.43
CA CYS A 158 4.15 -10.56 -8.07
C CYS A 158 4.92 -10.39 -9.39
N GLY A 159 6.18 -10.78 -9.43
CA GLY A 159 7.00 -10.73 -10.64
C GLY A 159 6.44 -11.60 -11.78
N ARG A 160 5.75 -12.68 -11.46
CA ARG A 160 5.09 -13.54 -12.45
C ARG A 160 3.73 -13.03 -12.93
N LEU A 161 2.96 -12.38 -12.06
CA LEU A 161 1.55 -12.05 -12.30
C LEU A 161 1.28 -10.57 -12.61
N MET A 162 2.18 -9.66 -12.24
CA MET A 162 1.99 -8.23 -12.44
C MET A 162 2.86 -7.70 -13.59
N LYS A 163 2.44 -6.56 -14.17
CA LYS A 163 3.18 -5.92 -15.26
C LYS A 163 4.56 -5.47 -14.83
N HIS A 164 4.67 -4.90 -13.63
CA HIS A 164 5.93 -4.41 -13.07
C HIS A 164 6.01 -4.74 -11.58
N THR A 165 7.16 -5.24 -11.16
CA THR A 165 7.47 -5.50 -9.75
C THR A 165 8.85 -4.94 -9.44
N GLN A 166 8.95 -4.20 -8.33
CA GLN A 166 10.18 -3.59 -7.87
C GLN A 166 10.39 -3.93 -6.38
N LEU A 167 11.64 -4.22 -6.05
CA LEU A 167 12.12 -4.33 -4.67
C LEU A 167 12.96 -3.11 -4.31
N SER A 168 12.77 -2.59 -3.11
CA SER A 168 13.54 -1.42 -2.64
C SER A 168 14.01 -1.55 -1.18
#